data_ef5d2a1a855696719be81ddc1759302d
#
_entry.id   ef5d2a1a855696719be81ddc1759302d
#
_cell.length_a   1.000
_cell.length_b   1.000
_cell.length_c   1.000
_cell.angle_alpha   90.00
_cell.angle_beta   90.00
_cell.angle_gamma   90.00
#
_symmetry.space_group_name_H-M   'P 1'
#
loop_
_entity.id
_entity.type
_entity.pdbx_description
1 polymer ?
#
loop_
_entity_poly.entity_id
_entity_poly.type
_entity_poly.pdbx_seq_one_letter_code
_entity_poly.pdbx_strand_id
1 'polypeptide(L)'
;MKNNFALTLIALVLLLSIPACNVTINGDWESETVRGSGVVVEENRTLGGISGIELAMPGTLYIEVGGSESLRIEAEDNLMEYIQTNVRAGRLAIETRQGINLRTTRPINYYLTIDELNSIVISSSGDVEAGDLQSESFSVTISSSGNISIDSLDSTSLHVEISSSGNLEILGGQVRQQTITISSSGEYRAEDLASIEADVSITSSGTATIRVSDRLNGRLSSSGNIYYIGNPEVNVRTTSSGRTVQIDE
;
A
#
# COMPACT_ATOMS: atom_id res chain seq x y z
N MET A 1 -22.67 -70.96 43.85
CA MET A 1 -23.53 -69.90 44.37
C MET A 1 -22.68 -68.63 44.46
N LYS A 2 -22.70 -67.84 43.48
CA LYS A 2 -22.23 -66.42 43.50
C LYS A 2 -22.85 -65.76 42.30
N ASN A 3 -23.87 -64.92 42.55
CA ASN A 3 -24.54 -64.04 41.54
C ASN A 3 -23.62 -62.88 41.22
N ASN A 4 -23.31 -62.66 39.95
CA ASN A 4 -22.75 -61.45 39.48
C ASN A 4 -23.82 -60.65 38.70
N PHE A 5 -24.31 -59.59 39.33
CA PHE A 5 -25.16 -58.58 38.68
C PHE A 5 -24.28 -57.64 37.85
N ALA A 6 -24.40 -57.73 36.55
CA ALA A 6 -23.81 -56.77 35.66
C ALA A 6 -24.77 -55.57 35.49
N LEU A 7 -24.39 -54.41 36.00
CA LEU A 7 -25.10 -53.13 35.80
C LEU A 7 -24.74 -52.59 34.39
N THR A 8 -25.71 -52.64 33.49
CA THR A 8 -25.60 -52.05 32.17
C THR A 8 -26.04 -50.58 32.28
N LEU A 9 -25.07 -49.68 32.19
CA LEU A 9 -25.33 -48.21 32.15
C LEU A 9 -25.70 -47.80 30.73
N ILE A 10 -26.98 -47.58 30.48
CA ILE A 10 -27.45 -47.01 29.19
C ILE A 10 -27.28 -45.49 29.27
N ALA A 11 -26.28 -44.96 28.56
CA ALA A 11 -26.13 -43.55 28.34
C ALA A 11 -27.08 -43.08 27.23
N LEU A 12 -28.14 -42.39 27.61
CA LEU A 12 -29.08 -41.74 26.71
C LEU A 12 -28.46 -40.44 26.19
N VAL A 13 -27.91 -40.44 24.98
CA VAL A 13 -27.42 -39.23 24.29
C VAL A 13 -28.63 -38.53 23.70
N LEU A 14 -29.08 -37.46 24.36
CA LEU A 14 -30.05 -36.52 23.80
C LEU A 14 -29.36 -35.66 22.73
N LEU A 15 -29.57 -36.00 21.46
CA LEU A 15 -29.24 -35.13 20.32
C LEU A 15 -30.23 -33.97 20.30
N LEU A 16 -29.83 -32.83 20.87
CA LEU A 16 -30.48 -31.54 20.63
C LEU A 16 -30.17 -31.08 19.20
N SER A 17 -31.09 -31.36 18.30
CA SER A 17 -31.11 -30.74 16.96
C SER A 17 -31.44 -29.25 17.10
N ILE A 18 -30.41 -28.41 17.11
CA ILE A 18 -30.58 -26.98 16.95
C ILE A 18 -30.91 -26.74 15.47
N PRO A 19 -32.10 -26.17 15.13
CA PRO A 19 -32.34 -25.78 13.77
C PRO A 19 -31.33 -24.66 13.43
N ALA A 20 -30.36 -24.95 12.58
CA ALA A 20 -29.55 -23.94 11.96
C ALA A 20 -30.49 -23.04 11.14
N CYS A 21 -30.85 -21.87 11.66
CA CYS A 21 -31.42 -20.82 10.85
C CYS A 21 -30.39 -20.48 9.78
N ASN A 22 -30.57 -21.02 8.58
CA ASN A 22 -29.93 -20.51 7.37
C ASN A 22 -30.50 -19.09 7.15
N VAL A 23 -29.90 -18.10 7.78
CA VAL A 23 -30.07 -16.71 7.34
C VAL A 23 -29.25 -16.60 6.07
N THR A 24 -29.88 -16.87 4.94
CA THR A 24 -29.38 -16.49 3.62
C THR A 24 -29.52 -14.95 3.57
N ILE A 25 -28.46 -14.24 3.93
CA ILE A 25 -28.36 -12.82 3.60
C ILE A 25 -28.07 -12.78 2.10
N ASN A 26 -29.15 -12.79 1.30
CA ASN A 26 -29.08 -12.42 -0.10
C ASN A 26 -28.90 -10.90 -0.17
N GLY A 27 -27.73 -10.43 0.19
CA GLY A 27 -27.23 -9.16 -0.26
C GLY A 27 -26.58 -9.39 -1.59
N ASP A 28 -27.34 -9.40 -2.66
CA ASP A 28 -26.81 -9.27 -4.02
C ASP A 28 -26.16 -7.89 -4.11
N TRP A 29 -24.88 -7.83 -3.75
CA TRP A 29 -24.01 -6.72 -4.11
C TRP A 29 -23.64 -6.94 -5.58
N GLU A 30 -24.63 -6.80 -6.48
CA GLU A 30 -24.33 -6.74 -7.91
C GLU A 30 -23.53 -5.47 -8.16
N SER A 31 -22.22 -5.61 -8.36
CA SER A 31 -21.41 -4.51 -8.86
C SER A 31 -21.73 -4.34 -10.35
N GLU A 32 -22.19 -3.16 -10.71
CA GLU A 32 -22.40 -2.81 -12.11
C GLU A 32 -21.03 -2.60 -12.79
N THR A 33 -20.82 -3.25 -13.93
CA THR A 33 -19.60 -3.05 -14.72
C THR A 33 -19.86 -2.04 -15.82
N VAL A 34 -19.18 -0.92 -15.78
CA VAL A 34 -19.25 0.13 -16.81
C VAL A 34 -18.01 0.04 -17.69
N ARG A 35 -18.23 -0.19 -19.00
CA ARG A 35 -17.15 -0.21 -19.98
C ARG A 35 -16.94 1.20 -20.56
N GLY A 36 -15.67 1.61 -20.66
CA GLY A 36 -15.29 2.88 -21.27
C GLY A 36 -15.69 3.00 -22.73
N SER A 37 -16.04 4.21 -23.13
CA SER A 37 -16.49 4.59 -24.48
C SER A 37 -15.35 4.67 -25.51
N GLY A 38 -14.10 4.83 -25.03
CA GLY A 38 -12.92 5.12 -25.85
C GLY A 38 -12.70 6.60 -26.13
N VAL A 39 -13.61 7.50 -25.72
CA VAL A 39 -13.50 8.95 -25.89
C VAL A 39 -12.98 9.58 -24.60
N VAL A 40 -11.74 10.08 -24.60
CA VAL A 40 -11.12 10.71 -23.43
C VAL A 40 -11.53 12.19 -23.35
N VAL A 41 -11.89 12.63 -22.15
CA VAL A 41 -12.19 14.01 -21.80
C VAL A 41 -11.39 14.43 -20.58
N GLU A 42 -11.29 15.72 -20.34
CA GLU A 42 -10.63 16.32 -19.17
C GLU A 42 -11.66 16.97 -18.25
N GLU A 43 -11.45 16.83 -16.94
CA GLU A 43 -12.22 17.53 -15.90
C GLU A 43 -11.28 18.12 -14.87
N ASN A 44 -11.48 19.41 -14.54
CA ASN A 44 -10.75 20.08 -13.48
C ASN A 44 -11.61 20.11 -12.21
N ARG A 45 -11.03 19.71 -11.08
CA ARG A 45 -11.65 19.74 -9.77
C ARG A 45 -10.91 20.69 -8.84
N THR A 46 -11.65 21.61 -8.23
CA THR A 46 -11.10 22.49 -7.20
C THR A 46 -11.14 21.74 -5.88
N LEU A 47 -9.99 21.60 -5.27
CA LEU A 47 -9.78 20.94 -3.99
C LEU A 47 -9.02 21.89 -3.07
N GLY A 48 -8.94 21.58 -1.78
CA GLY A 48 -8.19 22.41 -0.86
C GLY A 48 -7.87 21.70 0.46
N GLY A 49 -6.74 22.09 1.06
CA GLY A 49 -6.29 21.57 2.34
C GLY A 49 -5.80 20.11 2.27
N ILE A 50 -5.07 19.77 1.20
CA ILE A 50 -4.56 18.43 0.97
C ILE A 50 -3.12 18.35 1.46
N SER A 51 -2.84 17.38 2.32
CA SER A 51 -1.50 17.02 2.76
C SER A 51 -1.23 15.51 2.67
N GLY A 52 -2.22 14.73 2.25
CA GLY A 52 -2.10 13.29 2.04
C GLY A 52 -3.00 12.81 0.91
N ILE A 53 -2.65 11.67 0.31
CA ILE A 53 -3.36 11.11 -0.84
C ILE A 53 -3.65 9.65 -0.62
N GLU A 54 -4.83 9.22 -1.10
CA GLU A 54 -5.21 7.81 -1.23
C GLU A 54 -5.72 7.55 -2.65
N LEU A 55 -5.00 6.71 -3.41
CA LEU A 55 -5.42 6.23 -4.71
C LEU A 55 -6.04 4.83 -4.56
N ALA A 56 -7.37 4.78 -4.59
CA ALA A 56 -8.17 3.57 -4.42
C ALA A 56 -8.81 3.07 -5.72
N MET A 57 -8.25 3.45 -6.87
CA MET A 57 -8.72 3.01 -8.18
C MET A 57 -7.56 2.94 -9.19
N PRO A 58 -7.71 2.21 -10.30
CA PRO A 58 -6.69 2.16 -11.35
C PRO A 58 -6.44 3.51 -12.00
N GLY A 59 -5.25 3.69 -12.54
CA GLY A 59 -4.80 4.89 -13.25
C GLY A 59 -3.45 5.36 -12.73
N THR A 60 -2.90 6.40 -13.34
CA THR A 60 -1.63 7.00 -12.92
C THR A 60 -1.88 8.39 -12.34
N LEU A 61 -1.41 8.59 -11.11
CA LEU A 61 -1.46 9.89 -10.42
C LEU A 61 -0.08 10.54 -10.49
N TYR A 62 -0.01 11.66 -11.20
CA TYR A 62 1.16 12.53 -11.27
C TYR A 62 1.01 13.62 -10.22
N ILE A 63 2.04 13.79 -9.37
CA ILE A 63 2.02 14.76 -8.26
C ILE A 63 3.14 15.76 -8.42
N GLU A 64 2.79 17.03 -8.41
CA GLU A 64 3.71 18.16 -8.32
C GLU A 64 3.48 18.93 -7.02
N VAL A 65 4.55 19.21 -6.28
CA VAL A 65 4.51 20.02 -5.07
C VAL A 65 4.92 21.45 -5.41
N GLY A 66 4.09 22.40 -5.04
CA GLY A 66 4.25 23.83 -5.29
C GLY A 66 3.18 24.40 -6.22
N GLY A 67 2.65 25.55 -5.87
CA GLY A 67 1.61 26.23 -6.63
C GLY A 67 0.22 26.09 -6.01
N SER A 68 -0.80 26.50 -6.75
CA SER A 68 -2.18 26.41 -6.26
C SER A 68 -2.73 25.01 -6.37
N GLU A 69 -3.35 24.53 -5.30
CA GLU A 69 -3.98 23.21 -5.27
C GLU A 69 -4.99 23.01 -6.42
N SER A 70 -4.79 22.00 -7.21
CA SER A 70 -5.67 21.66 -8.33
C SER A 70 -5.57 20.18 -8.68
N LEU A 71 -6.66 19.60 -9.16
CA LEU A 71 -6.69 18.25 -9.71
C LEU A 71 -7.32 18.29 -11.10
N ARG A 72 -6.58 17.84 -12.11
CA ARG A 72 -7.09 17.57 -13.45
C ARG A 72 -7.16 16.07 -13.66
N ILE A 73 -8.27 15.60 -14.18
CA ILE A 73 -8.52 14.17 -14.46
C ILE A 73 -8.72 14.01 -15.96
N GLU A 74 -8.02 13.06 -16.55
CA GLU A 74 -8.22 12.58 -17.91
C GLU A 74 -8.80 11.18 -17.86
N ALA A 75 -10.02 10.99 -18.33
CA ALA A 75 -10.70 9.70 -18.36
C ALA A 75 -11.68 9.63 -19.51
N GLU A 76 -12.18 8.42 -19.79
CA GLU A 76 -13.25 8.25 -20.78
C GLU A 76 -14.53 8.94 -20.30
N ASP A 77 -15.22 9.65 -21.20
CA ASP A 77 -16.35 10.55 -20.92
C ASP A 77 -17.45 9.88 -20.08
N ASN A 78 -17.79 8.66 -20.39
CA ASN A 78 -18.80 7.90 -19.68
C ASN A 78 -18.31 7.27 -18.36
N LEU A 79 -17.01 7.32 -18.06
CA LEU A 79 -16.45 6.86 -16.79
C LEU A 79 -16.24 8.00 -15.79
N MET A 80 -16.14 9.24 -16.24
CA MET A 80 -15.84 10.41 -15.43
C MET A 80 -16.82 10.60 -14.26
N GLU A 81 -18.11 10.36 -14.47
CA GLU A 81 -19.14 10.47 -13.42
C GLU A 81 -18.99 9.47 -12.27
N TYR A 82 -18.22 8.39 -12.47
CA TYR A 82 -17.99 7.35 -11.46
C TYR A 82 -16.71 7.55 -10.69
N ILE A 83 -15.86 8.50 -11.10
CA ILE A 83 -14.64 8.88 -10.39
C ILE A 83 -15.00 9.85 -9.28
N GLN A 84 -14.85 9.45 -8.04
CA GLN A 84 -15.11 10.28 -6.86
C GLN A 84 -13.80 10.81 -6.30
N THR A 85 -13.83 12.06 -5.86
CA THR A 85 -12.71 12.72 -5.17
C THR A 85 -13.23 13.39 -3.91
N ASN A 86 -12.74 12.95 -2.77
CA ASN A 86 -13.19 13.42 -1.46
C ASN A 86 -11.98 13.81 -0.61
N VAL A 87 -12.02 15.01 -0.02
CA VAL A 87 -11.00 15.43 0.95
C VAL A 87 -11.56 15.28 2.35
N ARG A 88 -10.90 14.48 3.20
CA ARG A 88 -11.26 14.26 4.60
C ARG A 88 -10.02 14.32 5.48
N ALA A 89 -10.03 15.21 6.46
CA ALA A 89 -8.90 15.41 7.38
C ALA A 89 -7.55 15.59 6.65
N GLY A 90 -7.53 16.38 5.58
CA GLY A 90 -6.31 16.62 4.79
C GLY A 90 -5.95 15.51 3.80
N ARG A 91 -6.69 14.40 3.73
CA ARG A 91 -6.42 13.34 2.76
C ARG A 91 -7.40 13.41 1.59
N LEU A 92 -6.87 13.53 0.38
CA LEU A 92 -7.61 13.35 -0.86
C LEU A 92 -7.73 11.86 -1.17
N ALA A 93 -8.96 11.34 -1.17
CA ALA A 93 -9.26 10.01 -1.69
C ALA A 93 -9.76 10.12 -3.13
N ILE A 94 -9.12 9.37 -4.04
CA ILE A 94 -9.54 9.17 -5.44
C ILE A 94 -10.04 7.74 -5.55
N GLU A 95 -11.34 7.57 -5.73
CA GLU A 95 -12.00 6.27 -5.63
C GLU A 95 -13.11 6.10 -6.67
N THR A 96 -13.46 4.87 -6.98
CA THR A 96 -14.63 4.56 -7.81
C THR A 96 -15.90 4.61 -6.97
N ARG A 97 -16.99 5.13 -7.52
CA ARG A 97 -18.31 5.10 -6.88
C ARG A 97 -18.66 3.67 -6.42
N GLN A 98 -19.11 3.54 -5.18
CA GLN A 98 -19.43 2.24 -4.59
C GLN A 98 -20.44 1.44 -5.45
N GLY A 99 -20.18 0.14 -5.61
CA GLY A 99 -20.99 -0.75 -6.43
C GLY A 99 -20.70 -0.68 -7.93
N ILE A 100 -19.72 0.12 -8.36
CA ILE A 100 -19.31 0.24 -9.76
C ILE A 100 -17.94 -0.40 -9.97
N ASN A 101 -17.82 -1.17 -11.04
CA ASN A 101 -16.57 -1.72 -11.53
C ASN A 101 -16.25 -1.08 -12.90
N LEU A 102 -15.17 -0.32 -12.98
CA LEU A 102 -14.78 0.34 -14.23
C LEU A 102 -13.92 -0.60 -15.08
N ARG A 103 -14.33 -0.77 -16.34
CA ARG A 103 -13.54 -1.46 -17.34
C ARG A 103 -13.07 -0.45 -18.39
N THR A 104 -11.92 0.15 -18.11
CA THR A 104 -11.31 1.16 -18.97
C THR A 104 -10.85 0.56 -20.31
N THR A 105 -10.92 1.33 -21.38
CA THR A 105 -10.31 1.03 -22.68
C THR A 105 -9.18 2.01 -23.02
N ARG A 106 -9.07 3.10 -22.25
CA ARG A 106 -7.99 4.09 -22.27
C ARG A 106 -7.45 4.27 -20.85
N PRO A 107 -6.19 4.69 -20.70
CA PRO A 107 -5.64 5.03 -19.39
C PRO A 107 -6.46 6.14 -18.71
N ILE A 108 -6.49 6.10 -17.38
CA ILE A 108 -6.98 7.21 -16.55
C ILE A 108 -5.74 7.89 -15.97
N ASN A 109 -5.63 9.19 -16.14
CA ASN A 109 -4.54 9.99 -15.60
C ASN A 109 -5.09 11.06 -14.66
N TYR A 110 -4.41 11.27 -13.55
CA TYR A 110 -4.70 12.28 -12.56
C TYR A 110 -3.47 13.19 -12.43
N TYR A 111 -3.65 14.48 -12.53
CA TYR A 111 -2.58 15.46 -12.37
C TYR A 111 -2.92 16.35 -11.19
N LEU A 112 -2.18 16.16 -10.11
CA LEU A 112 -2.40 16.84 -8.84
C LEU A 112 -1.27 17.82 -8.56
N THR A 113 -1.61 19.07 -8.34
CA THR A 113 -0.71 20.07 -7.77
C THR A 113 -1.15 20.38 -6.36
N ILE A 114 -0.22 20.39 -5.39
CA ILE A 114 -0.49 20.66 -3.96
C ILE A 114 0.66 21.43 -3.33
N ASP A 115 0.42 22.07 -2.18
CA ASP A 115 1.43 22.85 -1.48
C ASP A 115 2.40 21.96 -0.70
N GLU A 116 1.91 20.92 -0.07
CA GLU A 116 2.70 19.97 0.74
C GLU A 116 2.15 18.54 0.65
N LEU A 117 3.02 17.55 0.79
CA LEU A 117 2.64 16.15 0.85
C LEU A 117 3.38 15.44 1.96
N ASN A 118 2.65 14.74 2.83
CA ASN A 118 3.21 13.95 3.92
C ASN A 118 2.83 12.46 3.90
N SER A 119 1.89 12.08 3.03
CA SER A 119 1.49 10.67 2.93
C SER A 119 0.93 10.27 1.57
N ILE A 120 1.30 9.07 1.11
CA ILE A 120 0.73 8.42 -0.08
C ILE A 120 0.23 7.03 0.32
N VAL A 121 -1.02 6.73 -0.02
CA VAL A 121 -1.64 5.42 0.17
C VAL A 121 -2.13 4.90 -1.18
N ILE A 122 -1.74 3.67 -1.53
CA ILE A 122 -2.32 2.95 -2.67
C ILE A 122 -3.04 1.71 -2.15
N SER A 123 -4.34 1.65 -2.38
CA SER A 123 -5.19 0.50 -2.03
C SER A 123 -5.75 -0.24 -3.26
N SER A 124 -5.31 0.13 -4.44
CA SER A 124 -5.68 -0.50 -5.72
C SER A 124 -4.44 -0.77 -6.61
N SER A 125 -4.64 -1.10 -7.87
CA SER A 125 -3.56 -1.32 -8.86
C SER A 125 -3.16 -0.05 -9.62
N GLY A 126 -3.47 1.13 -9.10
CA GLY A 126 -3.01 2.41 -9.66
C GLY A 126 -1.55 2.68 -9.33
N ASP A 127 -0.93 3.55 -10.11
CA ASP A 127 0.45 3.98 -9.94
C ASP A 127 0.52 5.46 -9.53
N VAL A 128 1.58 5.83 -8.79
CA VAL A 128 1.85 7.22 -8.39
C VAL A 128 3.25 7.60 -8.84
N GLU A 129 3.36 8.73 -9.50
CA GLU A 129 4.62 9.39 -9.87
C GLU A 129 4.67 10.74 -9.18
N ALA A 130 5.66 10.96 -8.34
CA ALA A 130 5.85 12.21 -7.61
C ALA A 130 7.23 12.79 -7.88
N GLY A 131 7.33 14.09 -8.08
CA GLY A 131 8.59 14.82 -8.20
C GLY A 131 9.32 14.93 -6.85
N ASP A 132 9.96 16.08 -6.64
CA ASP A 132 10.71 16.37 -5.42
C ASP A 132 9.75 16.63 -4.24
N LEU A 133 9.94 15.89 -3.16
CA LEU A 133 9.11 15.97 -1.95
C LEU A 133 9.94 16.42 -0.74
N GLN A 134 9.36 17.29 0.06
CA GLN A 134 9.93 17.73 1.33
C GLN A 134 8.90 17.64 2.45
N SER A 135 9.25 16.97 3.57
CA SER A 135 8.34 16.79 4.71
C SER A 135 9.12 16.50 5.98
N GLU A 136 8.63 16.90 7.14
CA GLU A 136 9.25 16.48 8.42
C GLU A 136 9.10 14.97 8.64
N SER A 137 7.92 14.43 8.30
CA SER A 137 7.63 13.00 8.39
C SER A 137 6.82 12.57 7.18
N PHE A 138 7.32 11.59 6.43
CA PHE A 138 6.67 11.06 5.25
C PHE A 138 6.25 9.61 5.43
N SER A 139 5.07 9.26 4.93
CA SER A 139 4.54 7.90 5.06
C SER A 139 4.02 7.37 3.72
N VAL A 140 4.38 6.13 3.40
CA VAL A 140 3.92 5.41 2.22
C VAL A 140 3.29 4.09 2.63
N THR A 141 2.07 3.83 2.16
CA THR A 141 1.37 2.56 2.37
C THR A 141 0.92 1.98 1.03
N ILE A 142 1.35 0.76 0.71
CA ILE A 142 0.92 0.03 -0.49
C ILE A 142 0.26 -1.27 -0.05
N SER A 143 -1.06 -1.34 -0.19
CA SER A 143 -1.87 -2.51 0.20
C SER A 143 -2.26 -3.39 -0.99
N SER A 144 -1.86 -3.03 -2.19
CA SER A 144 -2.21 -3.69 -3.44
C SER A 144 -0.98 -3.86 -4.35
N SER A 145 -1.18 -4.01 -5.65
CA SER A 145 -0.10 -4.23 -6.64
C SER A 145 0.31 -2.96 -7.39
N GLY A 146 -0.09 -1.80 -6.91
CA GLY A 146 0.30 -0.51 -7.50
C GLY A 146 1.76 -0.16 -7.20
N ASN A 147 2.31 0.77 -7.96
CA ASN A 147 3.69 1.21 -7.82
C ASN A 147 3.75 2.70 -7.48
N ILE A 148 4.78 3.08 -6.74
CA ILE A 148 5.08 4.47 -6.43
C ILE A 148 6.51 4.75 -6.86
N SER A 149 6.70 5.83 -7.62
CA SER A 149 8.01 6.42 -7.92
C SER A 149 8.07 7.83 -7.38
N ILE A 150 9.14 8.14 -6.64
CA ILE A 150 9.42 9.48 -6.10
C ILE A 150 10.80 9.90 -6.58
N ASP A 151 10.90 11.05 -7.27
CA ASP A 151 12.17 11.52 -7.81
C ASP A 151 13.16 11.87 -6.70
N SER A 152 12.72 12.59 -5.67
CA SER A 152 13.56 12.93 -4.52
C SER A 152 12.72 13.12 -3.25
N LEU A 153 13.24 12.68 -2.10
CA LEU A 153 12.61 12.86 -0.80
C LEU A 153 13.59 13.42 0.24
N ASP A 154 13.31 14.63 0.73
CA ASP A 154 13.99 15.22 1.88
C ASP A 154 13.06 15.17 3.11
N SER A 155 13.42 14.34 4.11
CA SER A 155 12.60 14.16 5.31
C SER A 155 13.42 13.83 6.55
N THR A 156 12.88 14.11 7.73
CA THR A 156 13.48 13.62 8.98
C THR A 156 13.16 12.14 9.18
N SER A 157 11.95 11.72 8.87
CA SER A 157 11.53 10.32 9.03
C SER A 157 10.70 9.84 7.84
N LEU A 158 11.01 8.63 7.38
CA LEU A 158 10.25 7.91 6.35
C LEU A 158 9.69 6.63 6.95
N HIS A 159 8.38 6.43 6.78
CA HIS A 159 7.71 5.19 7.14
C HIS A 159 7.11 4.53 5.90
N VAL A 160 7.49 3.28 5.64
CA VAL A 160 7.04 2.49 4.47
C VAL A 160 6.37 1.21 4.93
N GLU A 161 5.16 0.97 4.45
CA GLU A 161 4.43 -0.27 4.65
C GLU A 161 3.99 -0.84 3.30
N ILE A 162 4.47 -2.05 2.96
CA ILE A 162 4.08 -2.78 1.75
C ILE A 162 3.50 -4.13 2.17
N SER A 163 2.20 -4.28 2.05
CA SER A 163 1.49 -5.49 2.47
C SER A 163 1.07 -6.41 1.33
N SER A 164 1.38 -6.05 0.09
CA SER A 164 1.09 -6.84 -1.12
C SER A 164 2.31 -6.92 -2.04
N SER A 165 2.11 -7.01 -3.36
CA SER A 165 3.19 -7.15 -4.35
C SER A 165 3.51 -5.82 -5.07
N GLY A 166 3.07 -4.71 -4.51
CA GLY A 166 3.41 -3.39 -5.04
C GLY A 166 4.84 -2.98 -4.75
N ASN A 167 5.33 -1.96 -5.45
CA ASN A 167 6.70 -1.50 -5.36
C ASN A 167 6.76 -0.01 -5.04
N LEU A 168 7.76 0.36 -4.24
CA LEU A 168 8.14 1.75 -4.00
C LEU A 168 9.57 1.96 -4.47
N GLU A 169 9.79 2.98 -5.29
CA GLU A 169 11.10 3.44 -5.72
C GLU A 169 11.29 4.90 -5.33
N ILE A 170 12.44 5.23 -4.73
CA ILE A 170 12.84 6.60 -4.40
C ILE A 170 14.21 6.82 -5.01
N LEU A 171 14.28 7.74 -6.00
CA LEU A 171 15.44 7.90 -6.87
C LEU A 171 16.49 8.85 -6.30
N GLY A 172 16.22 9.53 -5.19
CA GLY A 172 17.18 10.44 -4.57
C GLY A 172 16.70 11.06 -3.27
N GLY A 173 17.54 11.95 -2.72
CA GLY A 173 17.23 12.71 -1.52
C GLY A 173 17.90 12.18 -0.26
N GLN A 174 17.40 12.61 0.88
CA GLN A 174 17.97 12.23 2.18
C GLN A 174 16.89 12.13 3.27
N VAL A 175 17.06 11.15 4.16
CA VAL A 175 16.25 11.03 5.37
C VAL A 175 17.16 10.74 6.57
N ARG A 176 16.75 11.16 7.75
CA ARG A 176 17.50 10.77 8.94
C ARG A 176 17.25 9.29 9.29
N GLN A 177 16.00 8.90 9.32
CA GLN A 177 15.58 7.54 9.66
C GLN A 177 14.55 7.02 8.68
N GLN A 178 14.71 5.77 8.28
CA GLN A 178 13.69 5.04 7.51
C GLN A 178 13.26 3.78 8.26
N THR A 179 11.93 3.58 8.34
CA THR A 179 11.31 2.39 8.92
C THR A 179 10.52 1.69 7.84
N ILE A 180 10.92 0.47 7.48
CA ILE A 180 10.37 -0.28 6.36
C ILE A 180 9.75 -1.57 6.86
N THR A 181 8.49 -1.81 6.50
CA THR A 181 7.78 -3.07 6.77
C THR A 181 7.25 -3.66 5.46
N ILE A 182 7.69 -4.87 5.12
CA ILE A 182 7.23 -5.61 3.95
C ILE A 182 6.67 -6.95 4.41
N SER A 183 5.37 -7.16 4.26
CA SER A 183 4.70 -8.38 4.72
C SER A 183 4.34 -9.36 3.59
N SER A 184 4.65 -9.04 2.35
CA SER A 184 4.40 -9.89 1.18
C SER A 184 5.62 -9.94 0.24
N SER A 185 5.40 -9.93 -1.07
CA SER A 185 6.47 -10.04 -2.08
C SER A 185 6.80 -8.71 -2.76
N GLY A 186 6.38 -7.60 -2.15
CA GLY A 186 6.67 -6.26 -2.66
C GLY A 186 8.14 -5.88 -2.58
N GLU A 187 8.50 -4.83 -3.26
CA GLU A 187 9.87 -4.33 -3.34
C GLU A 187 9.96 -2.85 -2.91
N TYR A 188 10.98 -2.54 -2.13
CA TYR A 188 11.39 -1.20 -1.80
C TYR A 188 12.80 -0.94 -2.34
N ARG A 189 12.94 0.01 -3.26
CA ARG A 189 14.21 0.45 -3.85
C ARG A 189 14.48 1.90 -3.50
N ALA A 190 15.57 2.13 -2.77
CA ALA A 190 16.00 3.46 -2.34
C ALA A 190 17.53 3.49 -2.16
N GLU A 191 18.24 2.98 -3.14
CA GLU A 191 19.70 2.94 -3.16
C GLU A 191 20.32 4.34 -3.27
N ASP A 192 19.58 5.31 -3.81
CA ASP A 192 20.02 6.70 -3.95
C ASP A 192 19.43 7.64 -2.88
N LEU A 193 18.58 7.12 -1.98
CA LEU A 193 18.09 7.85 -0.82
C LEU A 193 19.07 7.69 0.35
N ALA A 194 19.85 8.73 0.65
CA ALA A 194 20.78 8.70 1.77
C ALA A 194 20.04 8.63 3.12
N SER A 195 20.42 7.71 4.01
CA SER A 195 19.89 7.65 5.37
C SER A 195 20.97 7.47 6.42
N ILE A 196 20.68 7.88 7.67
CA ILE A 196 21.56 7.68 8.83
C ILE A 196 21.22 6.34 9.49
N GLU A 197 19.95 6.10 9.74
CA GLU A 197 19.45 4.90 10.42
C GLU A 197 18.35 4.23 9.58
N ALA A 198 18.32 2.89 9.62
CA ALA A 198 17.28 2.11 8.98
C ALA A 198 16.82 0.96 9.88
N ASP A 199 15.49 0.82 10.02
CA ASP A 199 14.83 -0.30 10.67
C ASP A 199 13.98 -1.06 9.64
N VAL A 200 14.34 -2.32 9.32
CA VAL A 200 13.73 -3.10 8.24
C VAL A 200 13.10 -4.39 8.75
N SER A 201 11.83 -4.60 8.51
CA SER A 201 11.10 -5.83 8.84
C SER A 201 10.50 -6.46 7.60
N ILE A 202 10.94 -7.67 7.23
CA ILE A 202 10.41 -8.43 6.11
C ILE A 202 9.91 -9.78 6.59
N THR A 203 8.60 -10.03 6.45
CA THR A 203 7.97 -11.25 6.95
C THR A 203 7.66 -12.29 5.88
N SER A 204 7.89 -11.99 4.61
CA SER A 204 7.67 -12.88 3.47
C SER A 204 8.85 -12.89 2.49
N SER A 205 8.60 -12.81 1.19
CA SER A 205 9.64 -12.91 0.15
C SER A 205 10.01 -11.54 -0.47
N GLY A 206 9.61 -10.47 0.17
CA GLY A 206 9.90 -9.11 -0.31
C GLY A 206 11.38 -8.75 -0.26
N THR A 207 11.71 -7.63 -0.87
CA THR A 207 13.08 -7.13 -0.96
C THR A 207 13.13 -5.64 -0.59
N ALA A 208 14.15 -5.26 0.18
CA ALA A 208 14.48 -3.87 0.44
C ALA A 208 15.92 -3.59 -0.01
N THR A 209 16.13 -2.57 -0.83
CA THR A 209 17.44 -2.03 -1.20
C THR A 209 17.54 -0.61 -0.68
N ILE A 210 18.54 -0.35 0.17
CA ILE A 210 18.66 0.89 0.94
C ILE A 210 20.10 1.39 0.98
N ARG A 211 20.27 2.71 1.16
CA ARG A 211 21.55 3.33 1.52
C ARG A 211 21.47 3.80 2.97
N VAL A 212 22.41 3.36 3.81
CA VAL A 212 22.43 3.68 5.23
C VAL A 212 23.87 3.82 5.75
N SER A 213 24.13 4.83 6.57
CA SER A 213 25.51 5.17 6.98
C SER A 213 25.89 4.74 8.39
N ASP A 214 24.96 4.75 9.36
CA ASP A 214 25.29 4.56 10.78
C ASP A 214 24.75 3.24 11.37
N ARG A 215 23.45 2.96 11.23
CA ARG A 215 22.82 1.78 11.84
C ARG A 215 21.77 1.13 10.94
N LEU A 216 21.90 -0.17 10.76
CA LEU A 216 20.89 -1.04 10.13
C LEU A 216 20.41 -2.09 11.13
N ASN A 217 19.20 -1.91 11.64
CA ASN A 217 18.49 -2.95 12.37
C ASN A 217 17.54 -3.69 11.45
N GLY A 218 17.31 -4.98 11.71
CA GLY A 218 16.34 -5.69 10.88
C GLY A 218 15.87 -7.01 11.43
N ARG A 219 14.75 -7.45 10.84
CA ARG A 219 14.19 -8.78 11.07
C ARG A 219 13.72 -9.37 9.76
N LEU A 220 14.24 -10.57 9.43
CA LEU A 220 13.82 -11.38 8.30
C LEU A 220 13.23 -12.69 8.81
N SER A 221 11.95 -12.93 8.58
CA SER A 221 11.29 -14.13 9.09
C SER A 221 10.91 -15.15 8.02
N SER A 222 11.23 -14.90 6.76
CA SER A 222 11.02 -15.84 5.64
C SER A 222 12.19 -15.73 4.63
N SER A 223 11.91 -15.67 3.34
CA SER A 223 12.91 -15.63 2.27
C SER A 223 13.23 -14.22 1.77
N GLY A 224 12.78 -13.20 2.49
CA GLY A 224 13.02 -11.80 2.12
C GLY A 224 14.49 -11.40 2.21
N ASN A 225 14.87 -10.39 1.47
CA ASN A 225 16.25 -9.93 1.41
C ASN A 225 16.38 -8.44 1.71
N ILE A 226 17.48 -8.08 2.37
CA ILE A 226 17.92 -6.69 2.51
C ILE A 226 19.24 -6.56 1.76
N TYR A 227 19.28 -5.65 0.80
CA TYR A 227 20.49 -5.16 0.16
C TYR A 227 20.79 -3.77 0.70
N TYR A 228 22.03 -3.49 1.08
CA TYR A 228 22.37 -2.18 1.61
C TYR A 228 23.70 -1.66 1.07
N ILE A 229 23.75 -0.35 0.91
CA ILE A 229 24.93 0.44 0.53
C ILE A 229 25.37 1.25 1.75
N GLY A 230 26.67 1.37 1.97
CA GLY A 230 27.26 2.09 3.10
C GLY A 230 27.96 1.16 4.07
N ASN A 231 28.39 1.70 5.22
CA ASN A 231 29.15 0.94 6.22
C ASN A 231 28.54 1.08 7.64
N PRO A 232 27.24 0.77 7.82
CA PRO A 232 26.56 0.87 9.10
C PRO A 232 26.97 -0.23 10.08
N GLU A 233 26.66 -0.03 11.38
CA GLU A 233 26.56 -1.14 12.31
C GLU A 233 25.32 -1.99 11.95
N VAL A 234 25.53 -3.26 11.57
CA VAL A 234 24.46 -4.14 11.11
C VAL A 234 24.00 -5.09 12.22
N ASN A 235 22.73 -4.94 12.62
CA ASN A 235 22.07 -5.80 13.60
C ASN A 235 20.78 -6.39 13.01
N VAL A 236 20.92 -7.38 12.13
CA VAL A 236 19.79 -8.04 11.45
C VAL A 236 19.66 -9.47 11.94
N ARG A 237 18.45 -9.80 12.40
CA ARG A 237 18.11 -11.16 12.82
C ARG A 237 17.31 -11.89 11.74
N THR A 238 17.83 -13.02 11.29
CA THR A 238 17.17 -13.89 10.30
C THR A 238 16.72 -15.18 10.94
N THR A 239 15.48 -15.58 10.72
CA THR A 239 14.91 -16.83 11.26
C THR A 239 14.63 -17.89 10.20
N SER A 240 14.93 -17.61 8.93
CA SER A 240 14.71 -18.49 7.78
C SER A 240 15.79 -18.29 6.70
N SER A 241 15.43 -18.36 5.42
CA SER A 241 16.37 -18.33 4.28
C SER A 241 16.68 -16.92 3.75
N GLY A 242 16.17 -15.89 4.40
CA GLY A 242 16.44 -14.47 4.02
C GLY A 242 17.91 -14.10 4.17
N ARG A 243 18.33 -13.07 3.46
CA ARG A 243 19.73 -12.62 3.42
C ARG A 243 19.81 -11.12 3.64
N THR A 244 20.91 -10.70 4.31
CA THR A 244 21.33 -9.31 4.36
C THR A 244 22.67 -9.22 3.68
N VAL A 245 22.77 -8.41 2.63
CA VAL A 245 23.93 -8.35 1.74
C VAL A 245 24.34 -6.90 1.53
N GLN A 246 25.60 -6.60 1.79
CA GLN A 246 26.17 -5.33 1.37
C GLN A 246 26.45 -5.38 -0.13
N ILE A 247 26.05 -4.32 -0.83
CA ILE A 247 26.32 -4.16 -2.27
C ILE A 247 27.19 -2.91 -2.49
N ASP A 248 27.92 -2.93 -3.58
CA ASP A 248 28.77 -1.79 -3.99
C ASP A 248 27.91 -0.66 -4.58
N GLU A 249 28.46 0.55 -4.61
CA GLU A 249 27.88 1.75 -5.26
C GLU A 249 27.76 1.59 -6.77
#